data_4ded4c8742cec74657ecd6f6b6ef3a53
#
_entry.id   4ded4c8742cec74657ecd6f6b6ef3a53
#
_cell.length_a   1.000
_cell.length_b   1.000
_cell.length_c   1.000
_cell.angle_alpha   90.00
_cell.angle_beta   90.00
_cell.angle_gamma   90.00
#
_symmetry.space_group_name_H-M   'P 1'
#
loop_
_entity.id
_entity.type
_entity.pdbx_description
1 polymer ?
#
loop_
_entity_poly.entity_id
_entity_poly.type
_entity_poly.pdbx_seq_one_letter_code
_entity_poly.pdbx_strand_id
1 'polypeptide(L)'
;MVKKNACIFISGAGSNLKNLINKSRDYNFPITIKLVVSNNKNAQGLRYAKQNSIPTLIINTKSRYFENKIFFYLKIYKINLICLAGYMKIISKEFLRKYKKKIINIHPSLLPKYKGLNTFIRVKKNNEIKTGCTVHYVNEKLDDGNIILKKSFYISSHDNEKSLKFKTQKLEYLTFPEAIIKIFRRN
;
A
#
# COMPACT_ATOMS: atom_id res chain seq x y z
N MET A 1 6.66 -23.01 2.98
CA MET A 1 7.38 -21.71 3.15
C MET A 1 6.91 -21.04 4.43
N VAL A 2 7.80 -20.56 5.31
CA VAL A 2 7.38 -19.80 6.50
C VAL A 2 6.94 -18.40 6.06
N LYS A 3 5.65 -18.10 6.24
CA LYS A 3 5.09 -16.78 5.89
C LYS A 3 5.72 -15.67 6.77
N LYS A 4 5.91 -14.51 6.18
CA LYS A 4 6.38 -13.30 6.87
C LYS A 4 5.21 -12.50 7.44
N ASN A 5 5.35 -11.95 8.64
CA ASN A 5 4.31 -11.13 9.23
C ASN A 5 4.27 -9.75 8.58
N ALA A 6 3.10 -9.34 8.10
CA ALA A 6 2.88 -8.06 7.46
C ALA A 6 1.93 -7.16 8.26
N CYS A 7 2.18 -5.86 8.18
CA CYS A 7 1.30 -4.81 8.65
C CYS A 7 0.83 -3.98 7.45
N ILE A 8 -0.47 -3.72 7.36
CA ILE A 8 -1.05 -2.92 6.28
C ILE A 8 -1.49 -1.57 6.82
N PHE A 9 -1.02 -0.49 6.20
CA PHE A 9 -1.42 0.88 6.54
C PHE A 9 -2.48 1.37 5.56
N ILE A 10 -3.56 1.93 6.09
CA ILE A 10 -4.70 2.43 5.30
C ILE A 10 -5.17 3.80 5.82
N SER A 11 -5.88 4.57 4.98
CA SER A 11 -6.58 5.80 5.39
C SER A 11 -8.05 5.85 4.96
N GLY A 12 -8.50 4.97 4.06
CA GLY A 12 -9.80 5.08 3.41
C GLY A 12 -10.51 3.75 3.17
N ALA A 13 -10.99 3.53 1.95
CA ALA A 13 -11.85 2.40 1.55
C ALA A 13 -11.24 1.01 1.80
N GLY A 14 -9.91 0.87 1.77
CA GLY A 14 -9.22 -0.38 2.06
C GLY A 14 -9.39 -1.48 1.01
N SER A 15 -9.59 -1.11 -0.24
CA SER A 15 -9.78 -2.07 -1.35
C SER A 15 -8.57 -2.98 -1.53
N ASN A 16 -7.36 -2.42 -1.52
CA ASN A 16 -6.12 -3.19 -1.55
C ASN A 16 -5.92 -4.05 -0.29
N LEU A 17 -6.32 -3.55 0.90
CA LEU A 17 -6.33 -4.34 2.12
C LEU A 17 -7.22 -5.58 1.96
N LYS A 18 -8.47 -5.42 1.50
CA LYS A 18 -9.39 -6.54 1.23
C LYS A 18 -8.77 -7.57 0.30
N ASN A 19 -8.17 -7.10 -0.81
CA ASN A 19 -7.52 -7.98 -1.77
C ASN A 19 -6.34 -8.74 -1.14
N LEU A 20 -5.47 -8.06 -0.39
CA LEU A 20 -4.33 -8.70 0.29
C LEU A 20 -4.77 -9.69 1.37
N ILE A 21 -5.86 -9.42 2.12
CA ILE A 21 -6.43 -10.37 3.07
C ILE A 21 -6.84 -11.66 2.34
N ASN A 22 -7.57 -11.54 1.23
CA ASN A 22 -8.00 -12.71 0.46
C ASN A 22 -6.80 -13.51 -0.08
N LYS A 23 -5.79 -12.83 -0.61
CA LYS A 23 -4.55 -13.48 -1.09
C LYS A 23 -3.75 -14.14 0.02
N SER A 24 -3.73 -13.56 1.23
CA SER A 24 -2.98 -14.12 2.36
C SER A 24 -3.55 -15.44 2.91
N ARG A 25 -4.78 -15.79 2.53
CA ARG A 25 -5.37 -17.10 2.85
C ARG A 25 -4.77 -18.26 2.06
N ASP A 26 -4.23 -17.96 0.88
CA ASP A 26 -3.51 -18.97 0.09
C ASP A 26 -2.23 -19.38 0.86
N TYR A 27 -2.05 -20.70 1.01
CA TYR A 27 -0.89 -21.28 1.69
C TYR A 27 0.44 -20.82 1.06
N ASN A 28 0.48 -20.70 -0.26
CA ASN A 28 1.67 -20.32 -1.01
C ASN A 28 1.95 -18.81 -1.02
N PHE A 29 1.01 -17.98 -0.53
CA PHE A 29 1.24 -16.54 -0.45
C PHE A 29 2.22 -16.20 0.67
N PRO A 30 3.28 -15.41 0.43
CA PRO A 30 4.45 -15.33 1.30
C PRO A 30 4.24 -14.54 2.60
N ILE A 31 3.07 -13.91 2.80
CA ILE A 31 2.80 -13.11 4.01
C ILE A 31 1.53 -13.54 4.74
N THR A 32 1.53 -13.30 6.06
CA THR A 32 0.33 -13.28 6.90
C THR A 32 0.12 -11.87 7.43
N ILE A 33 -1.11 -11.32 7.31
CA ILE A 33 -1.42 -10.00 7.83
C ILE A 33 -1.71 -10.10 9.32
N LYS A 34 -0.87 -9.50 10.16
CA LYS A 34 -0.95 -9.55 11.63
C LYS A 34 -1.45 -8.26 12.26
N LEU A 35 -1.46 -7.15 11.51
CA LEU A 35 -1.87 -5.85 12.02
C LEU A 35 -2.35 -4.97 10.87
N VAL A 36 -3.38 -4.18 11.13
CA VAL A 36 -3.80 -3.07 10.26
C VAL A 36 -3.68 -1.77 11.04
N VAL A 37 -2.98 -0.79 10.48
CA VAL A 37 -2.83 0.55 11.06
C VAL A 37 -3.65 1.55 10.23
N SER A 38 -4.40 2.42 10.89
CA SER A 38 -5.10 3.52 10.23
C SER A 38 -4.93 4.84 10.98
N ASN A 39 -4.70 5.91 10.23
CA ASN A 39 -4.73 7.29 10.75
C ASN A 39 -6.13 7.92 10.72
N ASN A 40 -7.14 7.15 10.31
CA ASN A 40 -8.53 7.58 10.23
C ASN A 40 -9.42 6.53 10.91
N LYS A 41 -10.06 6.91 12.02
CA LYS A 41 -10.99 6.04 12.75
C LYS A 41 -12.22 5.62 11.93
N ASN A 42 -12.59 6.44 10.93
CA ASN A 42 -13.73 6.20 10.05
C ASN A 42 -13.32 5.50 8.73
N ALA A 43 -12.09 5.02 8.60
CA ALA A 43 -11.64 4.30 7.40
C ALA A 43 -12.49 3.06 7.18
N GLN A 44 -13.22 3.00 6.07
CA GLN A 44 -14.09 1.86 5.73
C GLN A 44 -13.31 0.53 5.66
N GLY A 45 -12.03 0.60 5.34
CA GLY A 45 -11.14 -0.56 5.29
C GLY A 45 -11.00 -1.29 6.64
N LEU A 46 -11.21 -0.61 7.78
CA LEU A 46 -11.14 -1.22 9.12
C LEU A 46 -12.15 -2.36 9.29
N ARG A 47 -13.30 -2.30 8.61
CA ARG A 47 -14.31 -3.38 8.61
C ARG A 47 -13.73 -4.71 8.09
N TYR A 48 -12.87 -4.66 7.06
CA TYR A 48 -12.26 -5.88 6.51
C TYR A 48 -11.29 -6.53 7.49
N ALA A 49 -10.54 -5.73 8.25
CA ALA A 49 -9.69 -6.23 9.31
C ALA A 49 -10.54 -6.91 10.42
N LYS A 50 -11.59 -6.22 10.88
CA LYS A 50 -12.52 -6.75 11.89
C LYS A 50 -13.18 -8.06 11.46
N GLN A 51 -13.71 -8.13 10.22
CA GLN A 51 -14.35 -9.34 9.67
C GLN A 51 -13.39 -10.54 9.54
N ASN A 52 -12.09 -10.30 9.56
CA ASN A 52 -11.05 -11.34 9.46
C ASN A 52 -10.26 -11.51 10.76
N SER A 53 -10.75 -11.00 11.89
CA SER A 53 -10.12 -11.07 13.21
C SER A 53 -8.66 -10.55 13.21
N ILE A 54 -8.35 -9.58 12.35
CA ILE A 54 -7.04 -8.97 12.27
C ILE A 54 -7.01 -7.76 13.22
N PRO A 55 -6.06 -7.71 14.18
CA PRO A 55 -5.89 -6.58 15.07
C PRO A 55 -5.75 -5.26 14.33
N THR A 56 -6.38 -4.20 14.87
CA THR A 56 -6.31 -2.86 14.30
C THR A 56 -5.71 -1.87 15.28
N LEU A 57 -4.90 -0.95 14.78
CA LEU A 57 -4.35 0.16 15.53
C LEU A 57 -4.78 1.47 14.86
N ILE A 58 -5.62 2.24 15.55
CA ILE A 58 -5.98 3.59 15.11
C ILE A 58 -5.01 4.57 15.76
N ILE A 59 -4.36 5.38 14.93
CA ILE A 59 -3.37 6.38 15.36
C ILE A 59 -3.90 7.80 15.15
N ASN A 60 -3.62 8.66 16.12
CA ASN A 60 -3.81 10.10 15.97
C ASN A 60 -2.46 10.73 15.57
N THR A 61 -2.31 11.09 14.30
CA THR A 61 -1.05 11.66 13.77
C THR A 61 -0.73 13.06 14.31
N LYS A 62 -1.63 13.68 15.08
CA LYS A 62 -1.36 14.93 15.81
C LYS A 62 -0.63 14.67 17.14
N SER A 63 -0.68 13.45 17.66
CA SER A 63 0.04 13.07 18.89
C SER A 63 1.53 12.94 18.61
N ARG A 64 2.38 13.56 19.43
CA ARG A 64 3.84 13.47 19.34
C ARG A 64 4.37 12.02 19.42
N TYR A 65 3.63 11.12 20.07
CA TYR A 65 4.08 9.76 20.35
C TYR A 65 3.43 8.69 19.44
N PHE A 66 2.74 9.09 18.36
CA PHE A 66 2.01 8.12 17.54
C PHE A 66 2.94 7.08 16.87
N GLU A 67 4.12 7.48 16.45
CA GLU A 67 5.10 6.57 15.84
C GLU A 67 5.66 5.57 16.86
N ASN A 68 5.92 5.99 18.11
CA ASN A 68 6.34 5.09 19.18
C ASN A 68 5.29 4.00 19.44
N LYS A 69 4.00 4.39 19.42
CA LYS A 69 2.89 3.44 19.53
C LYS A 69 2.91 2.44 18.37
N ILE A 70 3.13 2.91 17.14
CA ILE A 70 3.26 2.00 15.99
C ILE A 70 4.42 1.03 16.22
N PHE A 71 5.62 1.51 16.59
CA PHE A 71 6.80 0.65 16.81
C PHE A 71 6.56 -0.42 17.86
N PHE A 72 5.88 -0.09 18.95
CA PHE A 72 5.50 -1.04 19.98
C PHE A 72 4.71 -2.22 19.40
N TYR A 73 3.67 -1.94 18.61
CA TYR A 73 2.85 -2.97 17.98
C TYR A 73 3.59 -3.73 16.87
N LEU A 74 4.44 -3.05 16.08
CA LEU A 74 5.28 -3.72 15.07
C LEU A 74 6.21 -4.77 15.72
N LYS A 75 6.72 -4.49 16.92
CA LYS A 75 7.56 -5.41 17.70
C LYS A 75 6.73 -6.59 18.22
N ILE A 76 5.59 -6.33 18.88
CA ILE A 76 4.70 -7.37 19.41
C ILE A 76 4.29 -8.36 18.32
N TYR A 77 3.84 -7.87 17.17
CA TYR A 77 3.40 -8.71 16.06
C TYR A 77 4.56 -9.22 15.20
N LYS A 78 5.82 -8.97 15.57
CA LYS A 78 7.04 -9.39 14.86
C LYS A 78 6.96 -9.05 13.34
N ILE A 79 6.53 -7.83 13.01
CA ILE A 79 6.29 -7.41 11.62
C ILE A 79 7.60 -7.38 10.82
N ASN A 80 7.57 -7.97 9.61
CA ASN A 80 8.68 -8.05 8.68
C ASN A 80 8.49 -7.14 7.45
N LEU A 81 7.23 -6.83 7.12
CA LEU A 81 6.86 -6.03 5.95
C LEU A 81 5.76 -5.04 6.35
N ILE A 82 5.92 -3.77 5.97
CA ILE A 82 4.85 -2.78 5.99
C ILE A 82 4.39 -2.55 4.55
N CYS A 83 3.08 -2.62 4.30
CA CYS A 83 2.45 -2.29 3.02
C CYS A 83 1.61 -1.02 3.19
N LEU A 84 1.93 0.05 2.48
CA LEU A 84 1.09 1.23 2.39
C LEU A 84 0.03 1.00 1.30
N ALA A 85 -1.22 0.83 1.71
CA ALA A 85 -2.33 0.48 0.84
C ALA A 85 -3.39 1.61 0.84
N GLY A 86 -3.06 2.73 0.21
CA GLY A 86 -3.86 3.95 0.28
C GLY A 86 -3.72 4.68 1.63
N TYR A 87 -2.52 4.69 2.18
CA TYR A 87 -2.17 5.47 3.36
C TYR A 87 -1.80 6.90 2.95
N MET A 88 -2.55 7.91 3.48
CA MET A 88 -2.50 9.30 3.02
C MET A 88 -1.58 10.19 3.88
N LYS A 89 -0.71 9.61 4.68
CA LYS A 89 0.30 10.33 5.46
C LYS A 89 1.69 9.94 5.04
N ILE A 90 2.58 10.91 5.03
CA ILE A 90 4.00 10.67 4.77
C ILE A 90 4.60 9.96 5.99
N ILE A 91 5.37 8.92 5.74
CA ILE A 91 6.18 8.25 6.76
C ILE A 91 7.37 9.15 7.08
N SER A 92 7.61 9.41 8.37
CA SER A 92 8.70 10.30 8.76
C SER A 92 10.08 9.69 8.45
N LYS A 93 11.06 10.57 8.25
CA LYS A 93 12.46 10.13 8.08
C LYS A 93 12.95 9.35 9.31
N GLU A 94 12.53 9.76 10.49
CA GLU A 94 12.88 9.08 11.75
C GLU A 94 12.28 7.66 11.77
N PHE A 95 11.01 7.52 11.37
CA PHE A 95 10.39 6.20 11.25
C PHE A 95 11.16 5.31 10.27
N LEU A 96 11.51 5.82 9.09
CA LEU A 96 12.26 5.07 8.08
C LEU A 96 13.64 4.63 8.60
N ARG A 97 14.35 5.51 9.31
CA ARG A 97 15.66 5.18 9.91
C ARG A 97 15.56 4.14 11.02
N LYS A 98 14.49 4.18 11.82
CA LYS A 98 14.26 3.26 12.93
C LYS A 98 13.74 1.89 12.47
N TYR A 99 12.89 1.85 11.45
CA TYR A 99 12.35 0.60 10.91
C TYR A 99 13.25 0.03 9.81
N LYS A 100 14.19 -0.83 10.20
CA LYS A 100 15.22 -1.41 9.30
C LYS A 100 14.71 -2.52 8.36
N LYS A 101 13.39 -2.78 8.32
CA LYS A 101 12.80 -3.79 7.44
C LYS A 101 12.10 -3.14 6.25
N LYS A 102 11.51 -3.95 5.39
CA LYS A 102 10.92 -3.47 4.12
C LYS A 102 9.61 -2.71 4.35
N ILE A 103 9.49 -1.55 3.73
CA ILE A 103 8.25 -0.79 3.58
C ILE A 103 8.02 -0.63 2.09
N ILE A 104 6.83 -0.98 1.62
CA ILE A 104 6.43 -0.85 0.21
C ILE A 104 5.15 -0.04 0.09
N ASN A 105 5.01 0.68 -1.02
CA ASN A 105 3.82 1.45 -1.35
C ASN A 105 3.29 1.04 -2.73
N ILE A 106 1.96 1.11 -2.90
CA ILE A 106 1.35 1.04 -4.22
C ILE A 106 0.87 2.44 -4.60
N HIS A 107 1.34 2.92 -5.77
CA HIS A 107 1.03 4.24 -6.28
C HIS A 107 0.28 4.14 -7.61
N PRO A 108 -0.83 4.91 -7.81
CA PRO A 108 -1.72 4.77 -8.97
C PRO A 108 -1.20 5.47 -10.23
N SER A 109 0.10 5.43 -10.49
CA SER A 109 0.71 5.91 -11.73
C SER A 109 1.91 5.07 -12.15
N LEU A 110 2.42 5.33 -13.34
CA LEU A 110 3.68 4.81 -13.85
C LEU A 110 4.84 5.71 -13.37
N LEU A 111 5.32 5.49 -12.15
CA LEU A 111 6.46 6.25 -11.62
C LEU A 111 7.67 6.22 -12.57
N PRO A 112 8.45 7.30 -12.69
CA PRO A 112 8.45 8.50 -11.84
C PRO A 112 7.39 9.55 -12.18
N LYS A 113 6.54 9.35 -13.19
CA LYS A 113 5.49 10.29 -13.54
C LYS A 113 4.39 10.33 -12.47
N TYR A 114 3.84 11.54 -12.22
CA TYR A 114 2.65 11.76 -11.38
C TYR A 114 2.81 11.30 -9.92
N LYS A 115 3.97 11.55 -9.30
CA LYS A 115 4.17 11.40 -7.86
C LYS A 115 3.15 12.23 -7.07
N GLY A 116 2.77 11.78 -5.88
CA GLY A 116 1.84 12.47 -4.98
C GLY A 116 0.37 12.35 -5.38
N LEU A 117 -0.41 13.38 -5.05
CA LEU A 117 -1.86 13.38 -5.16
C LEU A 117 -2.39 13.76 -6.55
N ASN A 118 -3.71 13.61 -6.74
CA ASN A 118 -4.45 14.02 -7.93
C ASN A 118 -3.94 13.39 -9.25
N THR A 119 -3.48 12.15 -9.18
CA THR A 119 -2.84 11.44 -10.28
C THR A 119 -3.71 11.40 -11.53
N PHE A 120 -4.99 11.02 -11.41
CA PHE A 120 -5.87 10.85 -12.57
C PHE A 120 -6.23 12.17 -13.26
N ILE A 121 -6.42 13.25 -12.49
CA ILE A 121 -6.61 14.61 -13.04
C ILE A 121 -5.40 15.01 -13.87
N ARG A 122 -4.19 14.80 -13.32
CA ARG A 122 -2.93 15.16 -14.00
C ARG A 122 -2.69 14.30 -15.26
N VAL A 123 -3.00 13.01 -15.20
CA VAL A 123 -2.91 12.08 -16.34
C VAL A 123 -3.82 12.53 -17.47
N LYS A 124 -5.08 12.90 -17.18
CA LYS A 124 -6.03 13.40 -18.18
C LYS A 124 -5.60 14.75 -18.75
N LYS A 125 -5.21 15.70 -17.89
CA LYS A 125 -4.75 17.03 -18.34
C LYS A 125 -3.57 16.97 -19.30
N ASN A 126 -2.69 15.98 -19.12
CA ASN A 126 -1.51 15.81 -19.97
C ASN A 126 -1.75 14.88 -21.17
N ASN A 127 -3.00 14.51 -21.46
CA ASN A 127 -3.38 13.66 -22.59
C ASN A 127 -2.51 12.39 -22.71
N GLU A 128 -2.19 11.77 -21.57
CA GLU A 128 -1.40 10.53 -21.58
C GLU A 128 -2.16 9.42 -22.29
N ILE A 129 -1.45 8.68 -23.13
CA ILE A 129 -2.02 7.52 -23.86
C ILE A 129 -1.99 6.24 -23.03
N LYS A 130 -1.20 6.23 -21.95
CA LYS A 130 -0.97 5.05 -21.10
C LYS A 130 -0.81 5.46 -19.64
N THR A 131 -1.44 4.69 -18.74
CA THR A 131 -1.31 4.86 -17.30
C THR A 131 -1.26 3.48 -16.62
N GLY A 132 -1.20 3.46 -15.29
CA GLY A 132 -1.14 2.20 -14.54
C GLY A 132 -0.86 2.41 -13.08
N CYS A 133 -0.20 1.43 -12.47
CA CYS A 133 0.24 1.50 -11.08
C CYS A 133 1.68 0.99 -10.90
N THR A 134 2.30 1.43 -9.83
CA THR A 134 3.67 1.08 -9.46
C THR A 134 3.72 0.63 -8.01
N VAL A 135 4.33 -0.53 -7.74
CA VAL A 135 4.76 -0.92 -6.40
C VAL A 135 6.25 -0.62 -6.26
N HIS A 136 6.62 0.10 -5.20
CA HIS A 136 7.99 0.53 -4.96
C HIS A 136 8.34 0.44 -3.47
N TYR A 137 9.62 0.39 -3.15
CA TYR A 137 10.09 0.59 -1.79
C TYR A 137 9.89 2.03 -1.35
N VAL A 138 9.62 2.25 -0.07
CA VAL A 138 9.48 3.60 0.50
C VAL A 138 10.85 4.07 0.98
N ASN A 139 11.22 5.28 0.58
CA ASN A 139 12.40 6.02 1.06
C ASN A 139 12.00 7.41 1.57
N GLU A 140 12.96 8.26 1.87
CA GLU A 140 12.73 9.62 2.41
C GLU A 140 12.09 10.60 1.41
N LYS A 141 12.12 10.27 0.11
CA LYS A 141 11.51 11.09 -0.96
C LYS A 141 10.14 10.52 -1.34
N LEU A 142 9.18 11.41 -1.56
CA LEU A 142 7.82 11.00 -1.92
C LEU A 142 7.79 10.26 -3.26
N ASP A 143 7.26 9.03 -3.25
CA ASP A 143 7.09 8.16 -4.42
C ASP A 143 8.36 8.02 -5.29
N ASP A 144 9.53 7.89 -4.65
CA ASP A 144 10.85 7.92 -5.31
C ASP A 144 11.72 6.68 -5.02
N GLY A 145 11.23 5.74 -4.25
CA GLY A 145 11.99 4.54 -3.92
C GLY A 145 12.10 3.54 -5.08
N ASN A 146 13.04 2.61 -4.97
CA ASN A 146 13.29 1.60 -5.99
C ASN A 146 12.04 0.83 -6.36
N ILE A 147 11.78 0.73 -7.67
CA ILE A 147 10.59 0.10 -8.22
C ILE A 147 10.72 -1.42 -8.15
N ILE A 148 9.66 -2.07 -7.65
CA ILE A 148 9.56 -3.52 -7.57
C ILE A 148 8.84 -4.07 -8.80
N LEU A 149 7.68 -3.45 -9.12
CA LEU A 149 6.82 -3.88 -10.22
C LEU A 149 5.95 -2.73 -10.72
N LYS A 150 5.75 -2.66 -12.04
CA LYS A 150 4.77 -1.78 -12.69
C LYS A 150 3.87 -2.61 -13.58
N LYS A 151 2.60 -2.20 -13.65
CA LYS A 151 1.67 -2.66 -14.69
C LYS A 151 0.91 -1.47 -15.28
N SER A 152 0.53 -1.59 -16.52
CA SER A 152 -0.05 -0.47 -17.29
C SER A 152 -1.18 -0.93 -18.18
N PHE A 153 -2.01 0.04 -18.58
CA PHE A 153 -3.03 -0.12 -19.60
C PHE A 153 -3.13 1.14 -20.48
N TYR A 154 -3.66 1.01 -21.68
CA TYR A 154 -3.91 2.13 -22.59
C TYR A 154 -5.18 2.87 -22.18
N ILE A 155 -5.14 4.20 -22.25
CA ILE A 155 -6.26 5.08 -21.97
C ILE A 155 -7.11 5.19 -23.25
N SER A 156 -8.42 4.93 -23.11
CA SER A 156 -9.38 5.13 -24.18
C SER A 156 -9.83 6.59 -24.23
N SER A 157 -10.26 7.07 -25.41
CA SER A 157 -10.89 8.39 -25.57
C SER A 157 -12.10 8.62 -24.65
N HIS A 158 -12.84 7.55 -24.33
CA HIS A 158 -13.99 7.58 -23.45
C HIS A 158 -13.63 7.54 -21.93
N ASP A 159 -12.37 7.39 -21.59
CA ASP A 159 -11.97 7.33 -20.18
C ASP A 159 -12.03 8.70 -19.51
N ASN A 160 -12.68 8.74 -18.38
CA ASN A 160 -12.69 9.86 -17.43
C ASN A 160 -11.92 9.48 -16.14
N GLU A 161 -11.81 10.41 -15.21
CA GLU A 161 -11.10 10.18 -13.94
C GLU A 161 -11.65 8.98 -13.15
N LYS A 162 -12.98 8.81 -13.14
CA LYS A 162 -13.62 7.70 -12.41
C LYS A 162 -13.30 6.35 -13.05
N SER A 163 -13.35 6.27 -14.39
CA SER A 163 -13.01 5.04 -15.10
C SER A 163 -11.52 4.71 -14.99
N LEU A 164 -10.63 5.70 -15.07
CA LEU A 164 -9.19 5.52 -14.86
C LEU A 164 -8.90 5.01 -13.45
N LYS A 165 -9.53 5.62 -12.43
CA LYS A 165 -9.41 5.16 -11.05
C LYS A 165 -9.84 3.70 -10.91
N PHE A 166 -10.98 3.33 -11.49
CA PHE A 166 -11.51 1.96 -11.44
C PHE A 166 -10.58 0.96 -12.14
N LYS A 167 -10.12 1.27 -13.36
CA LYS A 167 -9.18 0.43 -14.13
C LYS A 167 -7.87 0.26 -13.39
N THR A 168 -7.32 1.36 -12.85
CA THR A 168 -6.08 1.32 -12.06
C THR A 168 -6.25 0.46 -10.80
N GLN A 169 -7.38 0.59 -10.10
CA GLN A 169 -7.66 -0.22 -8.91
C GLN A 169 -7.71 -1.71 -9.22
N LYS A 170 -8.33 -2.11 -10.33
CA LYS A 170 -8.31 -3.52 -10.79
C LYS A 170 -6.88 -4.00 -11.06
N LEU A 171 -6.06 -3.14 -11.66
CA LEU A 171 -4.66 -3.45 -11.93
C LEU A 171 -3.83 -3.57 -10.64
N GLU A 172 -4.09 -2.71 -9.64
CA GLU A 172 -3.47 -2.77 -8.32
C GLU A 172 -3.71 -4.12 -7.62
N TYR A 173 -4.91 -4.70 -7.78
CA TYR A 173 -5.26 -6.00 -7.19
C TYR A 173 -4.42 -7.16 -7.73
N LEU A 174 -3.86 -7.01 -8.92
CA LEU A 174 -2.91 -7.95 -9.50
C LEU A 174 -1.46 -7.60 -9.12
N THR A 175 -1.12 -6.32 -9.23
CA THR A 175 0.26 -5.83 -9.12
C THR A 175 0.79 -5.91 -7.69
N PHE A 176 -0.03 -5.58 -6.68
CA PHE A 176 0.44 -5.55 -5.29
C PHE A 176 0.78 -6.95 -4.75
N PRO A 177 -0.10 -7.96 -4.89
CA PRO A 177 0.25 -9.33 -4.50
C PRO A 177 1.46 -9.89 -5.25
N GLU A 178 1.54 -9.64 -6.55
CA GLU A 178 2.66 -10.11 -7.38
C GLU A 178 4.00 -9.47 -6.96
N ALA A 179 3.99 -8.18 -6.63
CA ALA A 179 5.17 -7.51 -6.09
C ALA A 179 5.60 -8.11 -4.73
N ILE A 180 4.64 -8.45 -3.86
CA ILE A 180 4.93 -9.12 -2.58
C ILE A 180 5.55 -10.51 -2.83
N ILE A 181 5.02 -11.28 -3.76
CA ILE A 181 5.62 -12.57 -4.14
C ILE A 181 7.04 -12.37 -4.64
N LYS A 182 7.28 -11.39 -5.53
CA LYS A 182 8.61 -11.08 -6.07
C LYS A 182 9.63 -10.74 -4.98
N ILE A 183 9.21 -10.01 -3.92
CA ILE A 183 10.08 -9.63 -2.78
C ILE A 183 10.57 -10.84 -1.99
N PHE A 184 9.76 -11.91 -1.91
CA PHE A 184 10.02 -13.07 -1.06
C PHE A 184 10.29 -14.36 -1.85
N ARG A 185 10.23 -14.35 -3.19
CA ARG A 185 10.79 -15.44 -3.99
C ARG A 185 12.29 -15.55 -3.66
N ARG A 186 12.71 -16.73 -3.23
CA ARG A 186 14.12 -17.09 -3.27
C ARG A 186 14.49 -17.32 -4.74
N ASN A 187 15.49 -16.62 -5.23
CA ASN A 187 16.20 -17.06 -6.43
C ASN A 187 16.87 -18.39 -6.12
#